data_6bde2ab53f0a9d1622ed972642d0fc54
#
_entry.id   6bde2ab53f0a9d1622ed972642d0fc54
#
_cell.length_a   1.000
_cell.length_b   1.000
_cell.length_c   1.000
_cell.angle_alpha   90.00
_cell.angle_beta   90.00
_cell.angle_gamma   90.00
#
_symmetry.space_group_name_H-M   'P 1'
#
loop_
_entity.id
_entity.type
_entity.pdbx_description
1 polymer ?
#
loop_
_entity_poly.entity_id
_entity_poly.type
_entity_poly.pdbx_seq_one_letter_code
_entity_poly.pdbx_strand_id
1 'polypeptide(L)'
;MKGQKIKELYFGGDYNPDQWDEATIRQDMEYFKKCHINYVALPVFSWAKLEPQEGVYNFEWLDKILDILWENRIYVCLATSTAAQPEWMSKKYPEIMPVDNNGLKRTHGMRNFYCVNSEKYRERAAALAEQMALRYKDYPGLVAWHVANEYSTFCHCENCEKKFRVWLKKKYGTTEELNKRWNTSFWGRTVYDFDTIMLPTERNDDDRFFPAKQLDYQRFVTDTTEECFLNEANVLRRITPDIPVFSNISGFIKKLNQFQLTRNMDIVGWDNYPSPKDDAAFPALKHDIMRGLKDGASYMVAEQSPNQQNWQPYNKLKRPGEVRLLAYQGIAHGADSSLYFQMRQSVGGQEKFHGAVISHAGTDDTRIFREFEQLGAELHQLGGQILDARTNADVGILFDWDNWWALELCSGPTKDMDYLLQVAHYYRAFHKQNIAVDIVKFTSNLDSYKVVVAPLAYMIKPGFAERLTKFVENGGTLIGTYMTGLADETCLLYTSPSPR
;
A
#
# COMPACT_ATOMS: atom_id res chain seq x y z
N MET A 1 0.79 16.99 -7.78
CA MET A 1 -0.13 16.62 -6.68
C MET A 1 -1.13 17.74 -6.43
N LYS A 2 -2.42 17.45 -6.23
CA LYS A 2 -3.38 18.45 -5.76
C LYS A 2 -2.95 18.95 -4.39
N GLY A 3 -2.96 20.26 -4.16
CA GLY A 3 -2.77 20.85 -2.84
C GLY A 3 -1.37 20.86 -2.28
N GLN A 4 -0.32 20.70 -3.08
CA GLN A 4 1.06 20.77 -2.59
C GLN A 4 1.36 22.14 -1.98
N LYS A 5 1.53 22.19 -0.64
CA LYS A 5 1.75 23.43 0.12
C LYS A 5 3.23 23.74 0.32
N ILE A 6 4.12 22.75 0.25
CA ILE A 6 5.55 22.97 0.33
C ILE A 6 6.20 22.88 -1.04
N LYS A 7 7.30 23.62 -1.20
CA LYS A 7 8.03 23.72 -2.47
C LYS A 7 9.39 23.01 -2.41
N GLU A 8 9.50 22.04 -1.55
CA GLU A 8 10.71 21.25 -1.35
C GLU A 8 10.34 19.78 -1.06
N LEU A 9 11.30 18.89 -1.11
CA LEU A 9 11.10 17.48 -0.79
C LEU A 9 10.61 17.30 0.65
N TYR A 10 9.63 16.42 0.86
CA TYR A 10 9.25 16.03 2.21
C TYR A 10 10.36 15.16 2.83
N PHE A 11 10.88 15.61 3.97
CA PHE A 11 11.87 14.89 4.75
C PHE A 11 11.49 14.85 6.22
N GLY A 12 11.44 13.64 6.80
CA GLY A 12 10.95 13.41 8.16
C GLY A 12 10.39 12.00 8.33
N GLY A 13 9.19 11.87 8.87
CA GLY A 13 8.56 10.54 9.01
C GLY A 13 7.53 10.46 10.13
N ASP A 14 7.26 9.22 10.55
CA ASP A 14 6.31 8.95 11.63
C ASP A 14 6.83 9.43 12.96
N TYR A 15 6.01 10.23 13.62
CA TYR A 15 6.29 10.77 14.93
C TYR A 15 5.16 10.38 15.90
N ASN A 16 5.53 9.77 17.03
CA ASN A 16 4.60 9.28 18.04
C ASN A 16 4.71 10.09 19.35
N PRO A 17 4.37 11.40 19.35
CA PRO A 17 4.58 12.30 20.49
C PRO A 17 3.66 11.96 21.66
N ASP A 18 2.61 11.19 21.44
CA ASP A 18 1.70 10.70 22.49
C ASP A 18 2.36 9.72 23.48
N GLN A 19 3.58 9.26 23.18
CA GLN A 19 4.42 8.42 24.02
C GLN A 19 5.37 9.23 24.93
N TRP A 20 5.44 10.56 24.77
CA TRP A 20 6.48 11.41 25.39
C TRP A 20 5.88 12.61 26.14
N ASP A 21 6.65 13.15 27.08
CA ASP A 21 6.31 14.39 27.74
C ASP A 21 6.68 15.62 26.89
N GLU A 22 6.12 16.78 27.24
CA GLU A 22 6.32 18.01 26.49
C GLU A 22 7.80 18.43 26.43
N ALA A 23 8.60 18.19 27.49
CA ALA A 23 10.01 18.54 27.51
C ALA A 23 10.79 17.75 26.45
N THR A 24 10.50 16.46 26.32
CA THR A 24 11.06 15.60 25.28
C THR A 24 10.64 16.04 23.89
N ILE A 25 9.34 16.39 23.70
CA ILE A 25 8.82 16.88 22.42
C ILE A 25 9.53 18.17 22.00
N ARG A 26 9.73 19.12 22.92
CA ARG A 26 10.45 20.37 22.62
C ARG A 26 11.93 20.12 22.31
N GLN A 27 12.57 19.16 22.96
CA GLN A 27 13.93 18.74 22.62
C GLN A 27 13.97 18.14 21.21
N ASP A 28 12.97 17.34 20.83
CA ASP A 28 12.88 16.77 19.49
C ASP A 28 12.80 17.85 18.42
N MET A 29 12.11 18.98 18.66
CA MET A 29 12.06 20.09 17.73
C MET A 29 13.44 20.68 17.44
N GLU A 30 14.30 20.78 18.45
CA GLU A 30 15.68 21.23 18.25
C GLU A 30 16.47 20.23 17.38
N TYR A 31 16.27 18.92 17.57
CA TYR A 31 16.87 17.88 16.75
C TYR A 31 16.32 17.88 15.32
N PHE A 32 15.02 18.05 15.15
CA PHE A 32 14.38 18.14 13.84
C PHE A 32 14.92 19.33 13.04
N LYS A 33 15.09 20.47 13.70
CA LYS A 33 15.69 21.65 13.07
C LYS A 33 17.12 21.40 12.59
N LYS A 34 17.96 20.71 13.39
CA LYS A 34 19.32 20.33 12.97
C LYS A 34 19.31 19.44 11.72
N CYS A 35 18.37 18.50 11.65
CA CYS A 35 18.24 17.59 10.54
C CYS A 35 17.43 18.16 9.35
N HIS A 36 16.99 19.41 9.36
CA HIS A 36 16.11 20.02 8.35
C HIS A 36 14.81 19.22 8.13
N ILE A 37 14.26 18.62 9.19
CA ILE A 37 12.96 17.92 9.12
C ILE A 37 11.88 18.95 8.84
N ASN A 38 11.10 18.73 7.79
CA ASN A 38 10.00 19.61 7.39
C ASN A 38 8.63 18.94 7.39
N TYR A 39 8.56 17.64 7.73
CA TYR A 39 7.34 16.86 7.66
C TYR A 39 7.29 15.79 8.75
N VAL A 40 6.10 15.58 9.35
CA VAL A 40 5.81 14.42 10.20
C VAL A 40 4.41 13.87 9.91
N ALA A 41 4.26 12.54 10.06
CA ALA A 41 2.97 11.87 10.07
C ALA A 41 2.58 11.51 11.52
N LEU A 42 1.38 11.87 11.94
CA LEU A 42 0.79 11.58 13.26
C LEU A 42 -0.73 11.78 13.22
N PRO A 43 -1.50 11.37 14.21
CA PRO A 43 -1.33 10.28 15.14
C PRO A 43 -1.82 8.97 14.47
N VAL A 44 -0.94 8.08 14.05
CA VAL A 44 -1.32 6.92 13.21
C VAL A 44 -2.14 5.88 13.97
N PHE A 45 -1.87 5.65 15.26
CA PHE A 45 -2.48 4.57 16.04
C PHE A 45 -3.19 5.03 17.32
N SER A 46 -3.56 6.32 17.43
CA SER A 46 -4.01 6.91 18.68
C SER A 46 -5.55 6.99 18.82
N TRP A 47 -6.34 6.15 18.11
CA TRP A 47 -7.80 6.22 18.18
C TRP A 47 -8.33 6.15 19.63
N ALA A 48 -7.81 5.22 20.44
CA ALA A 48 -8.23 5.10 21.84
C ALA A 48 -7.98 6.36 22.67
N LYS A 49 -6.98 7.18 22.33
CA LYS A 49 -6.67 8.44 22.98
C LYS A 49 -7.52 9.59 22.45
N LEU A 50 -7.83 9.55 21.13
CA LEU A 50 -8.70 10.53 20.47
C LEU A 50 -10.18 10.32 20.84
N GLU A 51 -10.62 9.07 21.02
CA GLU A 51 -11.99 8.70 21.38
C GLU A 51 -11.97 7.66 22.52
N PRO A 52 -11.73 8.08 23.78
CA PRO A 52 -11.63 7.17 24.92
C PRO A 52 -12.95 6.45 25.26
N GLN A 53 -14.08 7.00 24.85
CA GLN A 53 -15.41 6.40 24.91
C GLN A 53 -16.17 6.78 23.64
N GLU A 54 -17.13 5.96 23.25
CA GLU A 54 -17.93 6.21 22.06
C GLU A 54 -18.55 7.60 22.03
N GLY A 55 -18.20 8.38 21.02
CA GLY A 55 -18.69 9.74 20.82
C GLY A 55 -18.09 10.79 21.77
N VAL A 56 -17.16 10.42 22.63
CA VAL A 56 -16.44 11.35 23.52
C VAL A 56 -15.04 11.55 22.95
N TYR A 57 -14.78 12.73 22.40
CA TYR A 57 -13.51 13.04 21.74
C TYR A 57 -12.60 13.88 22.63
N ASN A 58 -11.31 13.57 22.60
CA ASN A 58 -10.24 14.26 23.33
C ASN A 58 -9.12 14.66 22.37
N PHE A 59 -9.13 15.89 21.89
CA PHE A 59 -8.16 16.44 20.96
C PHE A 59 -7.13 17.38 21.61
N GLU A 60 -7.31 17.80 22.87
CA GLU A 60 -6.48 18.83 23.52
C GLU A 60 -4.98 18.50 23.51
N TRP A 61 -4.65 17.22 23.68
CA TRP A 61 -3.25 16.78 23.62
C TRP A 61 -2.66 16.91 22.22
N LEU A 62 -3.47 16.63 21.16
CA LEU A 62 -3.03 16.74 19.77
C LEU A 62 -2.92 18.22 19.37
N ASP A 63 -3.83 19.08 19.81
CA ASP A 63 -3.76 20.52 19.57
C ASP A 63 -2.41 21.09 20.03
N LYS A 64 -2.00 20.78 21.27
CA LYS A 64 -0.71 21.24 21.84
C LYS A 64 0.48 20.77 20.99
N ILE A 65 0.43 19.54 20.52
CA ILE A 65 1.51 19.01 19.66
C ILE A 65 1.54 19.71 18.31
N LEU A 66 0.39 19.94 17.70
CA LEU A 66 0.26 20.65 16.44
C LEU A 66 0.75 22.10 16.56
N ASP A 67 0.45 22.77 17.66
CA ASP A 67 0.97 24.12 17.94
C ASP A 67 2.51 24.11 17.99
N ILE A 68 3.12 23.18 18.75
CA ILE A 68 4.58 23.05 18.83
C ILE A 68 5.20 22.77 17.46
N LEU A 69 4.59 21.88 16.66
CA LEU A 69 5.07 21.57 15.32
C LEU A 69 5.02 22.82 14.41
N TRP A 70 3.93 23.58 14.47
CA TRP A 70 3.79 24.78 13.63
C TRP A 70 4.67 25.95 14.08
N GLU A 71 4.91 26.10 15.38
CA GLU A 71 5.94 27.03 15.90
C GLU A 71 7.31 26.77 15.24
N ASN A 72 7.62 25.49 14.95
CA ASN A 72 8.85 25.04 14.32
C ASN A 72 8.75 24.89 12.78
N ARG A 73 7.63 25.30 12.15
CA ARG A 73 7.40 25.24 10.71
C ARG A 73 7.44 23.83 10.12
N ILE A 74 7.05 22.83 10.89
CA ILE A 74 6.95 21.43 10.46
C ILE A 74 5.54 21.19 9.91
N TYR A 75 5.46 20.71 8.69
CA TYR A 75 4.22 20.30 8.05
C TYR A 75 3.76 18.94 8.58
N VAL A 76 2.45 18.73 8.55
CA VAL A 76 1.82 17.58 9.16
C VAL A 76 0.96 16.82 8.17
N CYS A 77 1.16 15.52 8.10
CA CYS A 77 0.19 14.57 7.59
C CYS A 77 -0.62 14.03 8.76
N LEU A 78 -1.91 14.37 8.82
CA LEU A 78 -2.79 13.85 9.87
C LEU A 78 -3.34 12.49 9.47
N ALA A 79 -3.07 11.49 10.31
CA ALA A 79 -3.67 10.16 10.17
C ALA A 79 -5.01 10.09 10.90
N THR A 80 -5.97 9.35 10.33
CA THR A 80 -7.28 9.14 10.94
C THR A 80 -7.25 8.22 12.17
N SER A 81 -6.10 7.60 12.45
CA SER A 81 -5.87 6.63 13.55
C SER A 81 -6.70 5.34 13.47
N THR A 82 -7.44 5.14 12.40
CA THR A 82 -8.45 4.07 12.29
C THR A 82 -7.87 2.68 12.08
N ALA A 83 -6.56 2.56 11.87
CA ALA A 83 -5.86 1.28 11.84
C ALA A 83 -5.84 0.54 13.19
N ALA A 84 -6.04 1.24 14.30
CA ALA A 84 -6.00 0.67 15.65
C ALA A 84 -7.26 1.06 16.43
N GLN A 85 -8.35 0.30 16.22
CA GLN A 85 -9.62 0.53 16.91
C GLN A 85 -9.47 0.39 18.44
N PRO A 86 -10.21 1.18 19.24
CA PRO A 86 -10.15 1.11 20.69
C PRO A 86 -10.69 -0.23 21.25
N GLU A 87 -10.20 -0.64 22.43
CA GLU A 87 -10.67 -1.86 23.09
C GLU A 87 -12.17 -1.83 23.40
N TRP A 88 -12.70 -0.67 23.81
CA TRP A 88 -14.13 -0.50 24.09
C TRP A 88 -14.99 -0.83 22.86
N MET A 89 -14.52 -0.49 21.65
CA MET A 89 -15.24 -0.78 20.41
C MET A 89 -15.25 -2.28 20.12
N SER A 90 -14.11 -2.94 20.24
CA SER A 90 -14.00 -4.40 20.02
C SER A 90 -14.86 -5.20 21.02
N LYS A 91 -14.99 -4.68 22.26
CA LYS A 91 -15.82 -5.31 23.30
C LYS A 91 -17.32 -5.05 23.08
N LYS A 92 -17.68 -3.82 22.69
CA LYS A 92 -19.09 -3.44 22.47
C LYS A 92 -19.66 -4.02 21.16
N TYR A 93 -18.82 -4.10 20.14
CA TYR A 93 -19.17 -4.51 18.78
C TYR A 93 -18.29 -5.69 18.31
N PRO A 94 -18.43 -6.90 18.91
CA PRO A 94 -17.56 -8.03 18.59
C PRO A 94 -17.66 -8.50 17.13
N GLU A 95 -18.69 -8.09 16.39
CA GLU A 95 -18.86 -8.36 14.96
C GLU A 95 -17.86 -7.61 14.07
N ILE A 96 -17.18 -6.57 14.60
CA ILE A 96 -16.10 -5.89 13.86
C ILE A 96 -14.85 -6.74 13.75
N MET A 97 -14.68 -7.74 14.63
CA MET A 97 -13.47 -8.53 14.67
C MET A 97 -13.40 -9.51 13.49
N PRO A 98 -12.25 -9.61 12.83
CA PRO A 98 -12.11 -10.45 11.64
C PRO A 98 -12.08 -11.93 12.00
N VAL A 99 -12.43 -12.75 11.02
CA VAL A 99 -12.30 -14.21 11.05
C VAL A 99 -11.24 -14.61 10.04
N ASP A 100 -10.27 -15.39 10.46
CA ASP A 100 -9.20 -15.89 9.60
C ASP A 100 -9.70 -16.95 8.61
N ASN A 101 -8.84 -17.28 7.66
CA ASN A 101 -9.09 -18.31 6.64
C ASN A 101 -9.38 -19.71 7.23
N ASN A 102 -8.85 -20.03 8.41
CA ASN A 102 -9.13 -21.29 9.13
C ASN A 102 -10.40 -21.23 10.00
N GLY A 103 -11.13 -20.11 10.01
CA GLY A 103 -12.36 -19.91 10.78
C GLY A 103 -12.14 -19.40 12.20
N LEU A 104 -10.91 -19.09 12.61
CA LEU A 104 -10.62 -18.51 13.92
C LEU A 104 -11.04 -17.04 13.96
N LYS A 105 -11.98 -16.69 14.83
CA LYS A 105 -12.34 -15.30 15.10
C LYS A 105 -11.25 -14.66 15.96
N ARG A 106 -10.72 -13.54 15.51
CA ARG A 106 -9.73 -12.76 16.25
C ARG A 106 -10.38 -11.97 17.38
N THR A 107 -9.58 -11.61 18.37
CA THR A 107 -9.97 -10.73 19.49
C THR A 107 -9.17 -9.44 19.40
N HIS A 108 -9.52 -8.45 20.26
CA HIS A 108 -8.75 -7.20 20.34
C HIS A 108 -7.28 -7.47 20.71
N GLY A 109 -6.37 -6.64 20.19
CA GLY A 109 -4.96 -6.67 20.60
C GLY A 109 -3.97 -6.13 19.59
N MET A 110 -4.15 -6.36 18.30
CA MET A 110 -3.22 -5.92 17.26
C MET A 110 -3.88 -4.86 16.35
N ARG A 111 -3.06 -4.01 15.69
CA ARG A 111 -3.51 -3.11 14.63
C ARG A 111 -4.05 -3.88 13.43
N ASN A 112 -4.93 -3.26 12.65
CA ASN A 112 -5.60 -3.85 11.47
C ASN A 112 -6.45 -5.09 11.79
N PHE A 113 -6.89 -5.27 13.04
CA PHE A 113 -7.76 -6.36 13.45
C PHE A 113 -9.23 -5.94 13.43
N TYR A 114 -9.71 -5.60 12.25
CA TYR A 114 -11.12 -5.29 11.98
C TYR A 114 -11.55 -5.84 10.62
N CYS A 115 -12.83 -6.10 10.46
CA CYS A 115 -13.41 -6.48 9.19
C CYS A 115 -13.73 -5.21 8.38
N VAL A 116 -13.08 -5.04 7.22
CA VAL A 116 -13.33 -3.89 6.32
C VAL A 116 -14.79 -3.83 5.84
N ASN A 117 -15.54 -4.93 5.96
CA ASN A 117 -16.94 -5.05 5.61
C ASN A 117 -17.90 -4.76 6.78
N SER A 118 -17.40 -4.51 7.98
CA SER A 118 -18.24 -4.16 9.12
C SER A 118 -18.83 -2.76 8.96
N GLU A 119 -20.14 -2.66 8.98
CA GLU A 119 -20.85 -1.37 8.90
C GLU A 119 -20.57 -0.53 10.15
N LYS A 120 -20.51 -1.17 11.32
CA LYS A 120 -20.23 -0.47 12.59
C LYS A 120 -18.81 0.10 12.62
N TYR A 121 -17.82 -0.66 12.13
CA TYR A 121 -16.46 -0.13 12.01
C TYR A 121 -16.43 1.09 11.07
N ARG A 122 -17.02 0.95 9.86
CA ARG A 122 -17.07 2.05 8.87
C ARG A 122 -17.78 3.29 9.42
N GLU A 123 -18.90 3.12 10.15
CA GLU A 123 -19.62 4.22 10.80
C GLU A 123 -18.73 4.98 11.77
N ARG A 124 -18.04 4.25 12.66
CA ARG A 124 -17.19 4.88 13.69
C ARG A 124 -15.93 5.51 13.09
N ALA A 125 -15.31 4.87 12.12
CA ALA A 125 -14.15 5.41 11.40
C ALA A 125 -14.50 6.72 10.68
N ALA A 126 -15.62 6.77 9.96
CA ALA A 126 -16.08 7.99 9.31
C ALA A 126 -16.42 9.11 10.32
N ALA A 127 -17.00 8.76 11.47
CA ALA A 127 -17.32 9.73 12.51
C ALA A 127 -16.04 10.36 13.11
N LEU A 128 -15.00 9.57 13.39
CA LEU A 128 -13.73 10.11 13.87
C LEU A 128 -13.06 11.00 12.80
N ALA A 129 -13.01 10.52 11.54
CA ALA A 129 -12.46 11.29 10.43
C ALA A 129 -13.17 12.64 10.25
N GLU A 130 -14.51 12.68 10.43
CA GLU A 130 -15.29 13.93 10.37
C GLU A 130 -14.92 14.88 11.49
N GLN A 131 -14.83 14.41 12.74
CA GLN A 131 -14.45 15.25 13.88
C GLN A 131 -13.04 15.83 13.72
N MET A 132 -12.09 15.01 13.28
CA MET A 132 -10.73 15.47 13.00
C MET A 132 -10.71 16.51 11.88
N ALA A 133 -11.38 16.24 10.76
CA ALA A 133 -11.41 17.15 9.62
C ALA A 133 -12.06 18.51 9.99
N LEU A 134 -13.19 18.51 10.71
CA LEU A 134 -13.83 19.74 11.16
C LEU A 134 -12.94 20.56 12.08
N ARG A 135 -12.18 19.90 12.97
CA ARG A 135 -11.29 20.57 13.91
C ARG A 135 -10.05 21.14 13.22
N TYR A 136 -9.45 20.42 12.31
CA TYR A 136 -8.13 20.76 11.75
C TYR A 136 -8.15 21.30 10.31
N LYS A 137 -9.34 21.55 9.71
CA LYS A 137 -9.48 22.07 8.34
C LYS A 137 -8.71 23.36 8.10
N ASP A 138 -8.58 24.21 9.11
CA ASP A 138 -7.92 25.51 9.04
C ASP A 138 -6.48 25.48 9.62
N TYR A 139 -5.99 24.29 10.01
CA TYR A 139 -4.62 24.16 10.52
C TYR A 139 -3.61 24.42 9.41
N PRO A 140 -2.75 25.44 9.56
CA PRO A 140 -1.91 25.91 8.45
C PRO A 140 -0.81 24.93 8.05
N GLY A 141 -0.43 24.03 8.95
CA GLY A 141 0.56 22.97 8.72
C GLY A 141 0.01 21.71 8.05
N LEU A 142 -1.32 21.56 7.88
CA LEU A 142 -1.91 20.37 7.29
C LEU A 142 -1.60 20.28 5.79
N VAL A 143 -0.94 19.21 5.36
CA VAL A 143 -0.55 18.99 3.96
C VAL A 143 -1.12 17.73 3.35
N ALA A 144 -1.52 16.74 4.15
CA ALA A 144 -2.15 15.50 3.69
C ALA A 144 -2.98 14.84 4.80
N TRP A 145 -3.92 13.99 4.39
CA TRP A 145 -4.62 13.05 5.24
C TRP A 145 -4.16 11.61 4.95
N HIS A 146 -3.80 10.89 6.00
CA HIS A 146 -3.46 9.48 5.95
C HIS A 146 -4.61 8.66 6.53
N VAL A 147 -5.34 7.93 5.69
CA VAL A 147 -6.47 7.10 6.11
C VAL A 147 -6.00 5.73 6.54
N ALA A 148 -6.35 5.31 7.73
CA ALA A 148 -5.95 4.05 8.34
C ALA A 148 -4.42 3.85 8.34
N ASN A 149 -3.93 2.66 8.07
CA ASN A 149 -2.51 2.34 7.84
C ASN A 149 -2.40 0.93 7.28
N GLU A 150 -1.65 0.76 6.18
CA GLU A 150 -1.25 -0.54 5.65
C GLU A 150 -2.39 -1.57 5.56
N TYR A 151 -3.44 -1.27 4.82
CA TYR A 151 -4.54 -2.21 4.61
C TYR A 151 -4.03 -3.60 4.22
N SER A 152 -4.30 -4.60 5.04
CA SER A 152 -3.81 -5.98 4.83
C SER A 152 -4.78 -7.06 5.32
N THR A 153 -5.94 -6.67 5.85
CA THR A 153 -6.89 -7.59 6.47
C THR A 153 -7.65 -8.40 5.43
N PHE A 154 -7.59 -9.73 5.56
CA PHE A 154 -8.48 -10.67 4.90
C PHE A 154 -9.43 -11.23 5.94
N CYS A 155 -10.72 -11.12 5.73
CA CYS A 155 -11.73 -11.52 6.70
C CYS A 155 -12.73 -12.49 6.08
N HIS A 156 -12.94 -13.63 6.70
CA HIS A 156 -13.84 -14.69 6.27
C HIS A 156 -15.08 -14.82 7.19
N CYS A 157 -15.57 -13.71 7.72
CA CYS A 157 -16.75 -13.69 8.57
C CYS A 157 -18.05 -13.73 7.74
N GLU A 158 -19.17 -13.94 8.42
CA GLU A 158 -20.51 -13.98 7.79
C GLU A 158 -20.87 -12.71 7.01
N ASN A 159 -20.43 -11.53 7.47
CA ASN A 159 -20.64 -10.28 6.73
C ASN A 159 -19.89 -10.29 5.39
N CYS A 160 -18.66 -10.79 5.37
CA CYS A 160 -17.90 -10.95 4.13
C CYS A 160 -18.58 -11.96 3.21
N GLU A 161 -19.10 -13.07 3.73
CA GLU A 161 -19.81 -14.06 2.92
C GLU A 161 -21.08 -13.48 2.28
N LYS A 162 -21.92 -12.80 3.05
CA LYS A 162 -23.12 -12.13 2.56
C LYS A 162 -22.79 -11.10 1.46
N LYS A 163 -21.80 -10.25 1.70
CA LYS A 163 -21.36 -9.24 0.71
C LYS A 163 -20.72 -9.86 -0.53
N PHE A 164 -19.98 -10.96 -0.38
CA PHE A 164 -19.42 -11.68 -1.52
C PHE A 164 -20.48 -12.26 -2.43
N ARG A 165 -21.56 -12.84 -1.88
CA ARG A 165 -22.71 -13.33 -2.65
C ARG A 165 -23.37 -12.19 -3.47
N VAL A 166 -23.56 -11.02 -2.85
CA VAL A 166 -24.09 -9.83 -3.53
C VAL A 166 -23.15 -9.37 -4.65
N TRP A 167 -21.84 -9.37 -4.38
CA TRP A 167 -20.81 -9.00 -5.35
C TRP A 167 -20.80 -9.97 -6.54
N LEU A 168 -20.89 -11.27 -6.30
CA LEU A 168 -20.95 -12.29 -7.35
C LEU A 168 -22.23 -12.15 -8.20
N LYS A 169 -23.38 -11.91 -7.55
CA LYS A 169 -24.64 -11.67 -8.26
C LYS A 169 -24.56 -10.43 -9.15
N LYS A 170 -23.94 -9.36 -8.67
CA LYS A 170 -23.69 -8.15 -9.48
C LYS A 170 -22.77 -8.44 -10.67
N LYS A 171 -21.73 -9.25 -10.47
CA LYS A 171 -20.71 -9.56 -11.50
C LYS A 171 -21.25 -10.48 -12.58
N TYR A 172 -21.97 -11.53 -12.22
CA TYR A 172 -22.38 -12.60 -13.14
C TYR A 172 -23.85 -12.54 -13.57
N GLY A 173 -24.69 -11.87 -12.82
CA GLY A 173 -26.13 -11.77 -13.08
C GLY A 173 -26.91 -13.04 -12.77
N THR A 174 -26.49 -14.18 -13.29
CA THR A 174 -27.17 -15.49 -13.10
C THR A 174 -26.19 -16.57 -12.61
N THR A 175 -26.75 -17.63 -12.02
CA THR A 175 -25.95 -18.79 -11.60
C THR A 175 -25.42 -19.59 -12.78
N GLU A 176 -26.11 -19.57 -13.92
CA GLU A 176 -25.67 -20.22 -15.16
C GLU A 176 -24.38 -19.57 -15.69
N GLU A 177 -24.32 -18.23 -15.73
CA GLU A 177 -23.10 -17.52 -16.15
C GLU A 177 -21.97 -17.73 -15.15
N LEU A 178 -22.24 -17.68 -13.84
CA LEU A 178 -21.26 -18.02 -12.81
C LEU A 178 -20.71 -19.43 -12.99
N ASN A 179 -21.61 -20.42 -13.15
CA ASN A 179 -21.22 -21.82 -13.33
C ASN A 179 -20.33 -22.03 -14.57
N LYS A 180 -20.65 -21.34 -15.67
CA LYS A 180 -19.86 -21.36 -16.88
C LYS A 180 -18.47 -20.75 -16.64
N ARG A 181 -18.39 -19.57 -16.01
CA ARG A 181 -17.15 -18.84 -15.77
C ARG A 181 -16.25 -19.49 -14.71
N TRP A 182 -16.83 -20.21 -13.77
CA TRP A 182 -16.09 -20.97 -12.76
C TRP A 182 -15.81 -22.41 -13.16
N ASN A 183 -16.39 -22.89 -14.26
CA ASN A 183 -16.35 -24.31 -14.67
C ASN A 183 -16.76 -25.26 -13.54
N THR A 184 -17.89 -24.96 -12.90
CA THR A 184 -18.37 -25.65 -11.69
C THR A 184 -18.76 -27.11 -11.88
N SER A 185 -18.92 -27.56 -13.13
CA SER A 185 -19.11 -29.00 -13.42
C SER A 185 -17.91 -29.85 -13.01
N PHE A 186 -16.73 -29.24 -12.92
CA PHE A 186 -15.55 -29.93 -12.37
C PHE A 186 -15.75 -30.25 -10.89
N TRP A 187 -15.65 -31.53 -10.54
CA TRP A 187 -15.93 -32.08 -9.21
C TRP A 187 -17.34 -31.83 -8.68
N GLY A 188 -18.34 -31.61 -9.59
CA GLY A 188 -19.75 -31.50 -9.19
C GLY A 188 -20.09 -30.28 -8.34
N ARG A 189 -19.43 -29.15 -8.57
CA ARG A 189 -19.57 -27.92 -7.79
C ARG A 189 -20.64 -26.96 -8.32
N THR A 190 -21.58 -27.44 -9.13
CA THR A 190 -22.64 -26.63 -9.75
C THR A 190 -23.46 -25.86 -8.71
N VAL A 191 -23.57 -24.54 -8.89
CA VAL A 191 -24.31 -23.63 -8.03
C VAL A 191 -25.67 -23.37 -8.63
N TYR A 192 -26.74 -23.54 -7.85
CA TYR A 192 -28.13 -23.26 -8.26
C TYR A 192 -28.72 -22.02 -7.59
N ASP A 193 -28.10 -21.56 -6.50
CA ASP A 193 -28.50 -20.37 -5.76
C ASP A 193 -27.26 -19.66 -5.20
N PHE A 194 -27.17 -18.33 -5.42
CA PHE A 194 -26.07 -17.51 -4.89
C PHE A 194 -25.97 -17.58 -3.35
N ASP A 195 -27.11 -17.74 -2.66
CA ASP A 195 -27.13 -17.78 -1.19
C ASP A 195 -26.50 -19.05 -0.61
N THR A 196 -26.26 -20.07 -1.43
CA THR A 196 -25.56 -21.30 -1.02
C THR A 196 -24.03 -21.20 -1.14
N ILE A 197 -23.50 -20.13 -1.76
CA ILE A 197 -22.06 -19.97 -1.96
C ILE A 197 -21.40 -19.67 -0.63
N MET A 198 -20.41 -20.47 -0.27
CA MET A 198 -19.53 -20.26 0.88
C MET A 198 -18.23 -19.62 0.45
N LEU A 199 -17.54 -18.88 1.36
CA LEU A 199 -16.23 -18.32 1.09
C LEU A 199 -15.19 -19.42 0.83
N PRO A 200 -14.16 -19.16 0.00
CA PRO A 200 -13.02 -20.05 -0.12
C PRO A 200 -12.17 -19.94 1.16
N THR A 201 -12.01 -21.06 1.85
CA THR A 201 -11.31 -21.15 3.14
C THR A 201 -10.48 -22.42 3.22
N GLU A 202 -9.53 -22.49 4.17
CA GLU A 202 -8.82 -23.73 4.50
C GLU A 202 -9.78 -24.83 4.98
N ARG A 203 -10.94 -24.47 5.53
CA ARG A 203 -11.93 -25.43 6.07
C ARG A 203 -12.66 -26.23 5.00
N ASN A 204 -12.73 -25.72 3.78
CA ASN A 204 -13.36 -26.37 2.62
C ASN A 204 -12.37 -26.58 1.47
N ASP A 205 -11.08 -26.27 1.68
CA ASP A 205 -9.99 -26.34 0.70
C ASP A 205 -10.24 -25.57 -0.62
N ASP A 206 -11.27 -24.74 -0.70
CA ASP A 206 -11.58 -23.95 -1.89
C ASP A 206 -10.54 -22.84 -2.14
N ASP A 207 -9.79 -22.45 -1.12
CA ASP A 207 -8.66 -21.54 -1.21
C ASP A 207 -7.47 -22.13 -1.99
N ARG A 208 -7.43 -23.47 -2.16
CA ARG A 208 -6.37 -24.20 -2.90
C ARG A 208 -6.88 -24.88 -4.16
N PHE A 209 -8.10 -25.40 -4.12
CA PHE A 209 -8.61 -26.29 -5.16
C PHE A 209 -9.76 -25.71 -5.97
N PHE A 210 -10.09 -24.41 -5.78
CA PHE A 210 -11.08 -23.73 -6.60
C PHE A 210 -10.56 -22.35 -7.09
N PRO A 211 -9.63 -22.34 -8.05
CA PRO A 211 -8.93 -21.12 -8.49
C PRO A 211 -9.85 -19.97 -8.90
N ALA A 212 -10.91 -20.23 -9.66
CA ALA A 212 -11.84 -19.20 -10.11
C ALA A 212 -12.58 -18.51 -8.96
N LYS A 213 -13.05 -19.28 -7.97
CA LYS A 213 -13.69 -18.76 -6.75
C LYS A 213 -12.71 -17.95 -5.90
N GLN A 214 -11.49 -18.48 -5.73
CA GLN A 214 -10.45 -17.81 -4.97
C GLN A 214 -9.99 -16.50 -5.65
N LEU A 215 -9.85 -16.49 -6.98
CA LEU A 215 -9.54 -15.28 -7.72
C LEU A 215 -10.62 -14.21 -7.53
N ASP A 216 -11.89 -14.59 -7.59
CA ASP A 216 -12.98 -13.67 -7.36
C ASP A 216 -13.03 -13.17 -5.91
N TYR A 217 -12.65 -14.00 -4.96
CA TYR A 217 -12.54 -13.57 -3.57
C TYR A 217 -11.40 -12.55 -3.36
N GLN A 218 -10.25 -12.73 -4.01
CA GLN A 218 -9.17 -11.74 -4.03
C GLN A 218 -9.63 -10.37 -4.59
N ARG A 219 -10.37 -10.40 -5.70
CA ARG A 219 -10.97 -9.21 -6.31
C ARG A 219 -11.97 -8.53 -5.37
N PHE A 220 -12.88 -9.32 -4.80
CA PHE A 220 -13.85 -8.84 -3.82
C PHE A 220 -13.19 -8.17 -2.60
N VAL A 221 -12.15 -8.78 -2.05
CA VAL A 221 -11.42 -8.18 -0.90
C VAL A 221 -10.76 -6.86 -1.29
N THR A 222 -10.21 -6.76 -2.50
CA THR A 222 -9.67 -5.48 -3.00
C THR A 222 -10.76 -4.43 -3.14
N ASP A 223 -11.91 -4.77 -3.78
CA ASP A 223 -13.04 -3.85 -3.97
C ASP A 223 -13.54 -3.33 -2.62
N THR A 224 -13.74 -4.21 -1.65
CA THR A 224 -14.28 -3.82 -0.34
C THR A 224 -13.28 -3.09 0.55
N THR A 225 -11.99 -3.32 0.35
CA THR A 225 -10.94 -2.52 1.00
C THR A 225 -10.91 -1.10 0.43
N GLU A 226 -11.02 -0.96 -0.89
CA GLU A 226 -11.17 0.35 -1.54
C GLU A 226 -12.42 1.10 -1.04
N GLU A 227 -13.56 0.40 -0.92
CA GLU A 227 -14.77 0.99 -0.32
C GLU A 227 -14.55 1.45 1.12
N CYS A 228 -13.80 0.68 1.92
CA CYS A 228 -13.47 1.05 3.29
C CYS A 228 -12.60 2.31 3.33
N PHE A 229 -11.59 2.42 2.46
CA PHE A 229 -10.81 3.65 2.30
C PHE A 229 -11.69 4.83 1.91
N LEU A 230 -12.56 4.67 0.91
CA LEU A 230 -13.45 5.73 0.42
C LEU A 230 -14.46 6.20 1.47
N ASN A 231 -14.84 5.35 2.41
CA ASN A 231 -15.74 5.69 3.50
C ASN A 231 -15.21 6.86 4.35
N GLU A 232 -13.93 6.88 4.65
CA GLU A 232 -13.27 7.99 5.36
C GLU A 232 -12.82 9.10 4.40
N ALA A 233 -12.19 8.74 3.28
CA ALA A 233 -11.66 9.69 2.32
C ALA A 233 -12.73 10.65 1.77
N ASN A 234 -13.95 10.19 1.54
CA ASN A 234 -15.04 11.04 1.07
C ASN A 234 -15.49 12.06 2.14
N VAL A 235 -15.43 11.71 3.42
CA VAL A 235 -15.69 12.65 4.52
C VAL A 235 -14.62 13.73 4.56
N LEU A 236 -13.34 13.33 4.50
CA LEU A 236 -12.21 14.25 4.50
C LEU A 236 -12.26 15.22 3.31
N ARG A 237 -12.52 14.71 2.10
CA ARG A 237 -12.61 15.51 0.87
C ARG A 237 -13.77 16.49 0.86
N ARG A 238 -14.89 16.15 1.51
CA ARG A 238 -16.03 17.07 1.65
C ARG A 238 -15.67 18.28 2.50
N ILE A 239 -14.85 18.10 3.54
CA ILE A 239 -14.52 19.15 4.54
C ILE A 239 -13.25 19.90 4.13
N THR A 240 -12.27 19.20 3.59
CA THR A 240 -10.96 19.72 3.18
C THR A 240 -10.63 19.35 1.73
N PRO A 241 -11.35 19.89 0.72
CA PRO A 241 -11.27 19.45 -0.66
C PRO A 241 -9.89 19.65 -1.32
N ASP A 242 -9.10 20.59 -0.79
CA ASP A 242 -7.78 20.92 -1.32
C ASP A 242 -6.64 20.12 -0.64
N ILE A 243 -6.95 19.33 0.38
CA ILE A 243 -5.95 18.51 1.08
C ILE A 243 -5.98 17.10 0.49
N PRO A 244 -4.85 16.60 -0.03
CA PRO A 244 -4.79 15.25 -0.60
C PRO A 244 -5.01 14.17 0.47
N VAL A 245 -5.66 13.07 0.04
CA VAL A 245 -6.00 11.93 0.90
C VAL A 245 -5.38 10.66 0.34
N PHE A 246 -4.69 9.90 1.16
CA PHE A 246 -4.08 8.64 0.79
C PHE A 246 -4.07 7.63 1.96
N SER A 247 -3.63 6.41 1.68
CA SER A 247 -3.19 5.42 2.66
C SER A 247 -1.86 4.86 2.20
N ASN A 248 -0.97 4.51 3.12
CA ASN A 248 0.29 3.88 2.77
C ASN A 248 0.11 2.41 2.37
N ILE A 249 1.02 1.93 1.54
CA ILE A 249 1.08 0.55 1.07
C ILE A 249 2.25 -0.12 1.79
N SER A 250 1.95 -1.11 2.63
CA SER A 250 2.93 -1.88 3.38
C SER A 250 3.79 -2.73 2.43
N GLY A 251 4.95 -2.24 2.09
CA GLY A 251 5.85 -2.93 1.19
C GLY A 251 5.17 -3.38 -0.11
N PHE A 252 5.55 -4.56 -0.60
CA PHE A 252 4.93 -5.13 -1.80
C PHE A 252 3.96 -6.26 -1.43
N ILE A 253 2.67 -5.93 -1.29
CA ILE A 253 1.65 -6.88 -0.84
C ILE A 253 0.98 -7.55 -2.05
N LYS A 254 1.14 -8.88 -2.18
CA LYS A 254 0.43 -9.70 -3.16
C LYS A 254 -1.09 -9.71 -2.94
N LYS A 255 -1.53 -9.62 -1.69
CA LYS A 255 -2.93 -9.86 -1.27
C LYS A 255 -3.95 -8.88 -1.88
N LEU A 256 -3.58 -7.63 -2.13
CA LEU A 256 -4.45 -6.57 -2.64
C LEU A 256 -3.96 -6.07 -3.99
N ASN A 257 -4.85 -5.86 -4.93
CA ASN A 257 -4.52 -5.23 -6.21
C ASN A 257 -4.24 -3.74 -5.99
N GLN A 258 -2.96 -3.38 -5.96
CA GLN A 258 -2.55 -2.02 -5.64
C GLN A 258 -2.87 -1.03 -6.77
N PHE A 259 -2.94 -1.46 -8.03
CA PHE A 259 -3.43 -0.60 -9.12
C PHE A 259 -4.85 -0.15 -8.88
N GLN A 260 -5.68 -1.03 -8.35
CA GLN A 260 -7.06 -0.70 -8.03
C GLN A 260 -7.17 0.12 -6.76
N LEU A 261 -6.54 -0.32 -5.67
CA LEU A 261 -6.62 0.33 -4.36
C LEU A 261 -6.18 1.80 -4.44
N THR A 262 -5.12 2.11 -5.20
CA THR A 262 -4.58 3.46 -5.31
C THR A 262 -5.31 4.37 -6.30
N ARG A 263 -6.20 3.84 -7.14
CA ARG A 263 -6.87 4.66 -8.19
C ARG A 263 -7.63 5.86 -7.62
N ASN A 264 -8.19 5.71 -6.43
CA ASN A 264 -8.95 6.73 -5.72
C ASN A 264 -8.15 7.44 -4.62
N MET A 265 -6.88 7.14 -4.44
CA MET A 265 -5.97 7.91 -3.60
C MET A 265 -5.42 9.10 -4.38
N ASP A 266 -5.21 10.24 -3.74
CA ASP A 266 -4.63 11.41 -4.40
C ASP A 266 -3.12 11.29 -4.57
N ILE A 267 -2.47 10.55 -3.67
CA ILE A 267 -1.03 10.26 -3.63
C ILE A 267 -0.82 8.76 -3.52
N VAL A 268 0.19 8.20 -4.15
CA VAL A 268 0.72 6.87 -3.81
C VAL A 268 1.74 7.05 -2.69
N GLY A 269 1.43 6.54 -1.51
CA GLY A 269 2.38 6.42 -0.40
C GLY A 269 2.74 4.95 -0.18
N TRP A 270 4.00 4.63 0.06
CA TRP A 270 4.39 3.26 0.32
C TRP A 270 5.59 3.14 1.26
N ASP A 271 5.75 1.95 1.84
CA ASP A 271 6.72 1.66 2.88
C ASP A 271 7.84 0.80 2.29
N ASN A 272 9.01 1.40 2.18
CA ASN A 272 10.18 0.79 1.56
C ASN A 272 11.10 0.16 2.62
N TYR A 273 10.90 -1.11 2.88
CA TYR A 273 11.71 -1.89 3.79
C TYR A 273 12.47 -3.00 3.04
N PRO A 274 13.58 -2.66 2.33
CA PRO A 274 14.35 -3.67 1.62
C PRO A 274 14.94 -4.71 2.58
N SER A 275 14.92 -5.97 2.13
CA SER A 275 15.59 -7.04 2.85
C SER A 275 17.12 -6.87 2.75
N PRO A 276 17.88 -7.22 3.79
CA PRO A 276 19.34 -7.27 3.70
C PRO A 276 19.90 -8.21 2.62
N LYS A 277 19.03 -9.06 2.05
CA LYS A 277 19.38 -10.01 0.96
C LYS A 277 19.02 -9.48 -0.43
N ASP A 278 18.26 -8.38 -0.52
CA ASP A 278 17.87 -7.80 -1.79
C ASP A 278 19.12 -7.23 -2.50
N ASP A 279 19.21 -7.47 -3.81
CA ASP A 279 20.14 -6.74 -4.66
C ASP A 279 19.60 -5.32 -4.97
N ALA A 280 20.41 -4.44 -5.53
CA ALA A 280 19.99 -3.05 -5.79
C ALA A 280 18.82 -2.94 -6.79
N ALA A 281 18.65 -3.92 -7.68
CA ALA A 281 17.61 -3.92 -8.68
C ALA A 281 16.22 -4.22 -8.09
N PHE A 282 16.13 -4.99 -7.01
CA PHE A 282 14.83 -5.38 -6.48
C PHE A 282 14.10 -4.23 -5.75
N PRO A 283 14.75 -3.42 -4.88
CA PRO A 283 14.17 -2.16 -4.42
C PRO A 283 13.84 -1.18 -5.55
N ALA A 284 14.69 -1.05 -6.56
CA ALA A 284 14.45 -0.21 -7.73
C ALA A 284 13.17 -0.64 -8.49
N LEU A 285 12.97 -1.94 -8.73
CA LEU A 285 11.73 -2.47 -9.29
C LEU A 285 10.50 -2.06 -8.49
N LYS A 286 10.58 -2.13 -7.16
CA LYS A 286 9.45 -1.74 -6.29
C LYS A 286 9.12 -0.25 -6.42
N HIS A 287 10.14 0.62 -6.48
CA HIS A 287 9.96 2.04 -6.76
C HIS A 287 9.26 2.27 -8.11
N ASP A 288 9.69 1.57 -9.16
CA ASP A 288 9.08 1.71 -10.49
C ASP A 288 7.66 1.15 -10.54
N ILE A 289 7.33 0.10 -9.74
CA ILE A 289 5.95 -0.35 -9.57
C ILE A 289 5.11 0.77 -8.94
N MET A 290 5.58 1.41 -7.86
CA MET A 290 4.84 2.49 -7.19
C MET A 290 4.59 3.68 -8.11
N ARG A 291 5.60 4.08 -8.90
CA ARG A 291 5.43 5.08 -9.96
C ARG A 291 4.39 4.64 -11.00
N GLY A 292 4.41 3.37 -11.40
CA GLY A 292 3.46 2.79 -12.35
C GLY A 292 2.01 2.76 -11.87
N LEU A 293 1.75 2.76 -10.56
CA LEU A 293 0.38 2.76 -10.00
C LEU A 293 -0.44 3.97 -10.45
N LYS A 294 0.19 5.10 -10.74
CA LYS A 294 -0.42 6.35 -11.22
C LYS A 294 0.16 6.79 -12.57
N ASP A 295 0.44 5.83 -13.46
CA ASP A 295 0.85 6.10 -14.84
C ASP A 295 2.05 7.06 -14.93
N GLY A 296 3.08 6.80 -14.13
CA GLY A 296 4.33 7.55 -14.10
C GLY A 296 4.30 8.83 -13.24
N ALA A 297 3.24 9.09 -12.46
CA ALA A 297 3.21 10.21 -11.53
C ALA A 297 4.21 10.01 -10.38
N SER A 298 4.69 11.13 -9.81
CA SER A 298 5.48 11.09 -8.58
C SER A 298 4.70 10.43 -7.43
N TYR A 299 5.41 9.89 -6.47
CA TYR A 299 4.86 9.19 -5.32
C TYR A 299 5.61 9.57 -4.04
N MET A 300 5.14 9.09 -2.89
CA MET A 300 5.80 9.27 -1.61
C MET A 300 6.40 7.96 -1.12
N VAL A 301 7.67 7.96 -0.71
CA VAL A 301 8.17 6.98 0.25
C VAL A 301 7.67 7.42 1.61
N ALA A 302 6.60 6.77 2.10
CA ALA A 302 5.93 7.14 3.35
C ALA A 302 6.69 6.61 4.57
N GLU A 303 7.29 5.43 4.44
CA GLU A 303 8.12 4.84 5.49
C GLU A 303 9.35 4.17 4.91
N GLN A 304 10.46 4.26 5.64
CA GLN A 304 11.63 3.41 5.52
C GLN A 304 12.41 3.43 6.84
N SER A 305 13.28 2.45 7.05
CA SER A 305 14.00 2.36 8.31
C SER A 305 15.24 3.28 8.32
N PRO A 306 15.41 4.10 9.36
CA PRO A 306 16.66 4.88 9.54
C PRO A 306 17.87 4.01 9.78
N ASN A 307 17.69 2.85 10.40
CA ASN A 307 18.76 1.89 10.72
C ASN A 307 18.26 0.46 10.55
N GLN A 308 18.17 -0.35 11.61
CA GLN A 308 17.64 -1.72 11.54
C GLN A 308 16.11 -1.74 11.51
N GLN A 309 15.59 -2.79 10.91
CA GLN A 309 14.20 -3.24 11.09
C GLN A 309 14.15 -4.17 12.31
N ASN A 310 12.94 -4.52 12.80
CA ASN A 310 12.82 -5.41 13.96
C ASN A 310 12.08 -6.74 13.67
N TRP A 311 11.74 -7.00 12.42
CA TRP A 311 10.97 -8.20 11.99
C TRP A 311 11.72 -9.11 11.03
N GLN A 312 12.96 -8.79 10.68
CA GLN A 312 13.76 -9.65 9.82
C GLN A 312 14.28 -10.87 10.62
N PRO A 313 14.55 -12.00 9.97
CA PRO A 313 15.24 -13.13 10.61
C PRO A 313 16.58 -12.72 11.26
N TYR A 314 17.22 -11.69 10.72
CA TYR A 314 18.38 -11.01 11.26
C TYR A 314 18.25 -9.50 11.01
N ASN A 315 18.14 -8.73 12.08
CA ASN A 315 17.95 -7.28 12.02
C ASN A 315 19.29 -6.57 11.84
N LYS A 316 19.75 -6.51 10.60
CA LYS A 316 21.02 -5.91 10.23
C LYS A 316 20.99 -4.39 10.40
N LEU A 317 22.01 -3.84 11.04
CA LEU A 317 22.26 -2.39 11.03
C LEU A 317 22.64 -1.93 9.63
N LYS A 318 22.13 -0.78 9.21
CA LYS A 318 22.58 -0.13 7.99
C LYS A 318 24.04 0.31 8.10
N ARG A 319 24.79 0.10 7.04
CA ARG A 319 26.18 0.58 6.93
C ARG A 319 26.21 2.11 6.78
N PRO A 320 27.33 2.76 7.09
CA PRO A 320 27.49 4.18 6.78
C PRO A 320 27.18 4.48 5.31
N GLY A 321 26.36 5.52 5.07
CA GLY A 321 25.92 5.95 3.74
C GLY A 321 24.76 5.14 3.13
N GLU A 322 24.33 4.03 3.73
CA GLU A 322 23.24 3.21 3.18
C GLU A 322 21.88 3.94 3.26
N VAL A 323 21.64 4.72 4.31
CA VAL A 323 20.44 5.56 4.44
C VAL A 323 20.37 6.57 3.30
N ARG A 324 21.48 7.27 3.06
CA ARG A 324 21.60 8.26 1.98
C ARG A 324 21.40 7.61 0.61
N LEU A 325 21.98 6.45 0.36
CA LEU A 325 21.81 5.70 -0.88
C LEU A 325 20.34 5.37 -1.16
N LEU A 326 19.62 4.86 -0.16
CA LEU A 326 18.20 4.49 -0.29
C LEU A 326 17.29 5.71 -0.50
N ALA A 327 17.59 6.82 0.19
CA ALA A 327 16.88 8.09 -0.02
C ALA A 327 17.01 8.56 -1.48
N TYR A 328 18.24 8.65 -1.99
CA TYR A 328 18.49 9.06 -3.37
C TYR A 328 17.99 8.06 -4.41
N GLN A 329 17.96 6.75 -4.08
CA GLN A 329 17.33 5.77 -4.95
C GLN A 329 15.83 6.08 -5.12
N GLY A 330 15.09 6.31 -4.03
CA GLY A 330 13.68 6.68 -4.10
C GLY A 330 13.45 7.95 -4.93
N ILE A 331 14.22 8.99 -4.67
CA ILE A 331 14.16 10.27 -5.38
C ILE A 331 14.47 10.09 -6.88
N ALA A 332 15.52 9.35 -7.23
CA ALA A 332 15.89 9.06 -8.61
C ALA A 332 14.81 8.30 -9.38
N HIS A 333 14.00 7.50 -8.69
CA HIS A 333 12.85 6.79 -9.24
C HIS A 333 11.53 7.60 -9.23
N GLY A 334 11.57 8.87 -8.80
CA GLY A 334 10.44 9.82 -8.87
C GLY A 334 9.68 10.02 -7.56
N ALA A 335 10.28 9.71 -6.41
CA ALA A 335 9.68 10.03 -5.12
C ALA A 335 9.87 11.52 -4.78
N ASP A 336 8.80 12.16 -4.27
CA ASP A 336 8.82 13.54 -3.77
C ASP A 336 9.05 13.58 -2.24
N SER A 337 9.49 12.48 -1.65
CA SER A 337 9.74 12.39 -0.21
C SER A 337 10.79 11.34 0.13
N SER A 338 11.36 11.52 1.32
CA SER A 338 12.16 10.50 2.01
C SER A 338 11.75 10.50 3.49
N LEU A 339 10.76 9.65 3.82
CA LEU A 339 10.18 9.60 5.16
C LEU A 339 10.51 8.28 5.85
N TYR A 340 10.51 8.30 7.17
CA TYR A 340 11.08 7.23 7.96
C TYR A 340 10.17 6.82 9.13
N PHE A 341 10.04 5.55 9.35
CA PHE A 341 9.57 4.99 10.61
C PHE A 341 10.80 4.62 11.45
N GLN A 342 11.10 5.30 12.56
CA GLN A 342 10.37 6.44 13.14
C GLN A 342 11.32 7.57 13.54
N MET A 343 10.77 8.72 13.91
CA MET A 343 11.59 9.88 14.26
C MET A 343 12.26 9.72 15.63
N ARG A 344 11.55 9.27 16.67
CA ARG A 344 12.08 8.92 18.00
C ARG A 344 11.76 7.47 18.33
N GLN A 345 12.77 6.71 18.81
CA GLN A 345 12.65 5.28 19.09
C GLN A 345 11.76 5.03 20.31
N SER A 346 10.68 4.26 20.13
CA SER A 346 9.77 3.84 21.20
C SER A 346 10.49 3.01 22.27
N VAL A 347 10.17 3.23 23.55
CA VAL A 347 10.78 2.49 24.67
C VAL A 347 10.06 1.17 24.98
N GLY A 348 8.90 0.95 24.37
CA GLY A 348 8.05 -0.23 24.61
C GLY A 348 7.39 -0.74 23.32
N GLY A 349 6.56 -1.78 23.48
CA GLY A 349 5.83 -2.38 22.37
C GLY A 349 6.67 -3.28 21.48
N GLN A 350 6.03 -3.77 20.40
CA GLN A 350 6.64 -4.70 19.44
C GLN A 350 7.83 -4.08 18.71
N GLU A 351 7.81 -2.77 18.48
CA GLU A 351 8.76 -2.05 17.64
C GLU A 351 9.83 -1.30 18.43
N LYS A 352 10.00 -1.60 19.73
CA LYS A 352 11.02 -0.96 20.58
C LYS A 352 12.45 -1.11 20.07
N PHE A 353 12.75 -2.12 19.27
CA PHE A 353 14.06 -2.33 18.64
C PHE A 353 14.12 -1.88 17.18
N HIS A 354 13.04 -1.32 16.63
CA HIS A 354 13.10 -0.69 15.33
C HIS A 354 13.98 0.56 15.37
N GLY A 355 14.78 0.78 14.33
CA GLY A 355 15.65 1.96 14.26
C GLY A 355 14.86 3.25 14.20
N ALA A 356 15.43 4.32 14.72
CA ALA A 356 14.88 5.67 14.66
C ALA A 356 15.98 6.70 14.40
N VAL A 357 15.59 7.90 14.01
CA VAL A 357 16.51 9.03 13.85
C VAL A 357 17.11 9.40 15.21
N ILE A 358 16.25 9.55 16.22
CA ILE A 358 16.62 9.75 17.61
C ILE A 358 16.50 8.40 18.31
N SER A 359 17.61 7.75 18.58
CA SER A 359 17.67 6.43 19.21
C SER A 359 17.33 6.49 20.71
N HIS A 360 17.29 5.33 21.39
CA HIS A 360 17.15 5.24 22.85
C HIS A 360 18.20 6.04 23.64
N ALA A 361 19.33 6.39 23.03
CA ALA A 361 20.30 7.28 23.65
C ALA A 361 19.75 8.69 23.91
N GLY A 362 18.70 9.10 23.19
CA GLY A 362 18.02 10.38 23.35
C GLY A 362 18.88 11.61 23.01
N THR A 363 19.95 11.42 22.24
CA THR A 363 20.96 12.45 21.92
C THR A 363 21.21 12.53 20.42
N ASP A 364 21.73 13.66 19.97
CA ASP A 364 22.19 13.88 18.60
C ASP A 364 23.61 13.35 18.33
N ASP A 365 24.32 12.86 19.34
CA ASP A 365 25.68 12.30 19.20
C ASP A 365 25.64 10.81 18.81
N THR A 366 24.94 10.48 17.71
CA THR A 366 24.95 9.14 17.12
C THR A 366 25.34 9.19 15.65
N ARG A 367 25.85 8.07 15.10
CA ARG A 367 26.18 7.98 13.69
C ARG A 367 24.93 8.26 12.81
N ILE A 368 23.80 7.66 13.15
CA ILE A 368 22.55 7.80 12.39
C ILE A 368 22.09 9.26 12.40
N PHE A 369 22.12 9.92 13.55
CA PHE A 369 21.72 11.32 13.64
C PHE A 369 22.57 12.21 12.72
N ARG A 370 23.91 12.05 12.77
CA ARG A 370 24.82 12.80 11.89
C ARG A 370 24.58 12.52 10.40
N GLU A 371 24.26 11.28 10.03
CA GLU A 371 23.87 10.95 8.64
C GLU A 371 22.56 11.64 8.24
N PHE A 372 21.60 11.75 9.17
CA PHE A 372 20.34 12.48 8.93
C PHE A 372 20.54 13.98 8.83
N GLU A 373 21.37 14.57 9.65
CA GLU A 373 21.75 15.98 9.59
C GLU A 373 22.37 16.32 8.21
N GLN A 374 23.32 15.51 7.76
CA GLN A 374 23.93 15.66 6.44
C GLN A 374 22.90 15.48 5.31
N LEU A 375 22.12 14.41 5.33
CA LEU A 375 21.13 14.10 4.32
C LEU A 375 20.06 15.20 4.25
N GLY A 376 19.58 15.67 5.41
CA GLY A 376 18.59 16.74 5.47
C GLY A 376 19.11 18.05 4.87
N ALA A 377 20.35 18.41 5.14
CA ALA A 377 20.98 19.59 4.52
C ALA A 377 21.08 19.45 3.00
N GLU A 378 21.45 18.27 2.49
CA GLU A 378 21.51 17.99 1.05
C GLU A 378 20.12 18.10 0.39
N LEU A 379 19.09 17.50 0.98
CA LEU A 379 17.73 17.52 0.45
C LEU A 379 17.10 18.92 0.53
N HIS A 380 17.38 19.66 1.60
CA HIS A 380 16.97 21.06 1.72
C HIS A 380 17.61 21.93 0.64
N GLN A 381 18.88 21.71 0.31
CA GLN A 381 19.57 22.41 -0.78
C GLN A 381 19.00 22.06 -2.16
N LEU A 382 18.57 20.81 -2.39
CA LEU A 382 17.87 20.43 -3.62
C LEU A 382 16.53 21.16 -3.73
N GLY A 383 15.85 21.37 -2.61
CA GLY A 383 14.59 22.10 -2.55
C GLY A 383 13.50 21.47 -3.43
N GLY A 384 12.82 22.31 -4.21
CA GLY A 384 11.75 21.91 -5.11
C GLY A 384 12.18 21.57 -6.54
N GLN A 385 13.47 21.54 -6.84
CA GLN A 385 13.96 21.46 -8.22
C GLN A 385 13.59 20.15 -8.93
N ILE A 386 13.35 19.08 -8.17
CA ILE A 386 13.08 17.73 -8.69
C ILE A 386 11.69 17.22 -8.35
N LEU A 387 10.81 18.07 -7.81
CA LEU A 387 9.43 17.68 -7.52
C LEU A 387 8.68 17.37 -8.82
N ASP A 388 7.75 16.40 -8.74
CA ASP A 388 6.97 15.91 -9.88
C ASP A 388 7.85 15.43 -11.07
N ALA A 389 9.09 15.01 -10.79
CA ALA A 389 9.98 14.50 -11.82
C ALA A 389 9.37 13.26 -12.52
N ARG A 390 9.56 13.21 -13.86
CA ARG A 390 9.07 12.13 -14.70
C ARG A 390 10.23 11.38 -15.32
N THR A 391 10.12 10.07 -15.36
CA THR A 391 11.06 9.23 -16.10
C THR A 391 10.53 9.01 -17.51
N ASN A 392 11.37 9.23 -18.52
CA ASN A 392 11.06 8.87 -19.90
C ASN A 392 11.69 7.50 -20.18
N ALA A 393 10.89 6.45 -20.04
CA ALA A 393 11.34 5.09 -20.29
C ALA A 393 10.97 4.63 -21.71
N ASP A 394 11.93 4.08 -22.43
CA ASP A 394 11.69 3.44 -23.73
C ASP A 394 11.18 1.97 -23.55
N VAL A 395 11.26 1.43 -22.33
CA VAL A 395 10.93 0.05 -22.00
C VAL A 395 9.77 0.02 -21.00
N GLY A 396 8.70 -0.72 -21.34
CA GLY A 396 7.62 -1.07 -20.45
C GLY A 396 7.67 -2.54 -20.05
N ILE A 397 7.53 -2.87 -18.77
CA ILE A 397 7.30 -4.24 -18.31
C ILE A 397 5.87 -4.35 -17.82
N LEU A 398 5.10 -5.23 -18.43
CA LEU A 398 3.70 -5.45 -18.08
C LEU A 398 3.59 -6.19 -16.75
N PHE A 399 2.72 -5.67 -15.89
CA PHE A 399 2.43 -6.23 -14.57
C PHE A 399 0.93 -6.18 -14.29
N ASP A 400 0.38 -7.28 -13.72
CA ASP A 400 -1.04 -7.35 -13.38
C ASP A 400 -1.25 -8.26 -12.17
N TRP A 401 -2.05 -7.78 -11.18
CA TRP A 401 -2.34 -8.53 -9.95
C TRP A 401 -3.22 -9.75 -10.18
N ASP A 402 -4.24 -9.64 -11.03
CA ASP A 402 -5.10 -10.80 -11.36
C ASP A 402 -4.29 -11.90 -12.01
N ASN A 403 -3.39 -11.52 -12.92
CA ASN A 403 -2.46 -12.44 -13.57
C ASN A 403 -1.53 -13.12 -12.56
N TRP A 404 -1.01 -12.35 -11.59
CA TRP A 404 -0.19 -12.88 -10.51
C TRP A 404 -0.95 -13.90 -9.67
N TRP A 405 -2.17 -13.54 -9.23
CA TRP A 405 -3.02 -14.45 -8.45
C TRP A 405 -3.34 -15.71 -9.23
N ALA A 406 -3.81 -15.58 -10.47
CA ALA A 406 -4.22 -16.69 -11.33
C ALA A 406 -3.09 -17.69 -11.56
N LEU A 407 -1.87 -17.24 -11.83
CA LEU A 407 -0.70 -18.08 -12.01
C LEU A 407 -0.38 -18.93 -10.79
N GLU A 408 -0.47 -18.36 -9.60
CA GLU A 408 -0.05 -19.00 -8.36
C GLU A 408 -1.19 -19.73 -7.63
N LEU A 409 -2.45 -19.55 -8.07
CA LEU A 409 -3.61 -20.33 -7.59
C LEU A 409 -3.75 -21.67 -8.32
N CYS A 410 -3.09 -21.85 -9.45
CA CYS A 410 -3.18 -23.05 -10.24
C CYS A 410 -1.89 -23.87 -10.13
N SER A 411 -2.03 -25.20 -10.11
CA SER A 411 -0.90 -26.10 -10.34
C SER A 411 -0.57 -26.05 -11.83
N GLY A 412 0.42 -25.22 -12.20
CA GLY A 412 0.90 -25.09 -13.56
C GLY A 412 2.00 -26.12 -13.90
N PRO A 413 2.91 -25.82 -14.83
CA PRO A 413 4.04 -26.70 -15.16
C PRO A 413 4.96 -26.98 -13.96
N THR A 414 4.98 -26.12 -12.96
CA THR A 414 5.69 -26.30 -11.70
C THR A 414 4.92 -25.61 -10.55
N LYS A 415 5.09 -26.12 -9.33
CA LYS A 415 4.59 -25.48 -8.11
C LYS A 415 5.46 -24.31 -7.65
N ASP A 416 6.67 -24.21 -8.16
CA ASP A 416 7.67 -23.18 -7.81
C ASP A 416 7.57 -21.96 -8.72
N MET A 417 6.42 -21.76 -9.38
CA MET A 417 6.21 -20.60 -10.23
C MET A 417 6.07 -19.34 -9.38
N ASP A 418 6.94 -18.38 -9.61
CA ASP A 418 6.96 -17.08 -8.93
C ASP A 418 6.91 -15.95 -9.97
N TYR A 419 5.73 -15.34 -10.10
CA TYR A 419 5.49 -14.28 -11.09
C TYR A 419 6.38 -13.05 -10.84
N LEU A 420 6.47 -12.60 -9.58
CA LEU A 420 7.27 -11.43 -9.25
C LEU A 420 8.75 -11.65 -9.50
N LEU A 421 9.26 -12.85 -9.22
CA LEU A 421 10.64 -13.20 -9.50
C LEU A 421 10.93 -13.17 -11.00
N GLN A 422 10.00 -13.64 -11.85
CA GLN A 422 10.15 -13.57 -13.29
C GLN A 422 10.15 -12.11 -13.79
N VAL A 423 9.24 -11.28 -13.31
CA VAL A 423 9.26 -9.83 -13.60
C VAL A 423 10.61 -9.22 -13.20
N ALA A 424 11.10 -9.56 -12.00
CA ALA A 424 12.39 -9.07 -11.51
C ALA A 424 13.58 -9.53 -12.35
N HIS A 425 13.54 -10.72 -12.94
CA HIS A 425 14.60 -11.20 -13.85
C HIS A 425 14.74 -10.31 -15.10
N TYR A 426 13.61 -9.98 -15.74
CA TYR A 426 13.62 -9.07 -16.90
C TYR A 426 14.03 -7.65 -16.49
N TYR A 427 13.49 -7.15 -15.37
CA TYR A 427 13.87 -5.84 -14.84
C TYR A 427 15.37 -5.73 -14.58
N ARG A 428 15.99 -6.73 -13.94
CA ARG A 428 17.44 -6.76 -13.67
C ARG A 428 18.29 -6.68 -14.95
N ALA A 429 17.83 -7.25 -16.06
CA ALA A 429 18.55 -7.19 -17.32
C ALA A 429 18.69 -5.75 -17.83
N PHE A 430 17.62 -4.97 -17.77
CA PHE A 430 17.62 -3.54 -18.12
C PHE A 430 18.35 -2.69 -17.09
N HIS A 431 18.08 -2.90 -15.80
CA HIS A 431 18.71 -2.19 -14.71
C HIS A 431 20.24 -2.26 -14.74
N LYS A 432 20.81 -3.43 -15.05
CA LYS A 432 22.27 -3.63 -15.22
C LYS A 432 22.87 -2.81 -16.35
N GLN A 433 22.07 -2.43 -17.33
CA GLN A 433 22.48 -1.60 -18.48
C GLN A 433 22.15 -0.12 -18.29
N ASN A 434 21.68 0.28 -17.11
CA ASN A 434 21.19 1.63 -16.82
C ASN A 434 20.07 2.10 -17.78
N ILE A 435 19.21 1.17 -18.21
CA ILE A 435 18.05 1.46 -19.04
C ILE A 435 16.85 1.68 -18.13
N ALA A 436 16.20 2.82 -18.25
CA ALA A 436 14.99 3.16 -17.51
C ALA A 436 13.82 2.27 -17.95
N VAL A 437 13.02 1.82 -16.97
CA VAL A 437 11.89 0.92 -17.18
C VAL A 437 10.67 1.49 -16.49
N ASP A 438 9.52 1.43 -17.14
CA ASP A 438 8.22 1.63 -16.49
C ASP A 438 7.54 0.29 -16.23
N ILE A 439 6.88 0.16 -15.10
CA ILE A 439 5.98 -0.97 -14.83
C ILE A 439 4.56 -0.54 -15.23
N VAL A 440 3.97 -1.31 -16.14
CA VAL A 440 2.80 -0.89 -16.93
C VAL A 440 1.64 -1.87 -16.73
N LYS A 441 0.44 -1.35 -16.52
CA LYS A 441 -0.78 -2.17 -16.41
C LYS A 441 -1.10 -2.83 -17.76
N PHE A 442 -1.77 -3.98 -17.74
CA PHE A 442 -2.31 -4.61 -18.96
C PHE A 442 -3.32 -3.71 -19.72
N THR A 443 -3.86 -2.70 -19.05
CA THR A 443 -4.81 -1.74 -19.63
C THR A 443 -4.19 -0.42 -20.07
N SER A 444 -2.91 -0.18 -19.81
CA SER A 444 -2.25 1.08 -20.16
C SER A 444 -2.05 1.25 -21.67
N ASN A 445 -1.89 2.50 -22.10
CA ASN A 445 -1.41 2.82 -23.44
C ASN A 445 0.08 2.44 -23.56
N LEU A 446 0.46 1.81 -24.66
CA LEU A 446 1.83 1.34 -24.94
C LEU A 446 2.56 2.18 -25.98
N ASP A 447 1.93 3.18 -26.57
CA ASP A 447 2.43 3.91 -27.73
C ASP A 447 3.75 4.68 -27.46
N SER A 448 4.06 4.98 -26.18
CA SER A 448 5.30 5.68 -25.81
C SER A 448 6.53 4.78 -25.70
N TYR A 449 6.34 3.46 -25.69
CA TYR A 449 7.44 2.51 -25.50
C TYR A 449 7.99 2.02 -26.84
N LYS A 450 9.29 1.72 -26.88
CA LYS A 450 9.95 1.01 -28.00
C LYS A 450 9.92 -0.49 -27.80
N VAL A 451 10.06 -0.92 -26.54
CA VAL A 451 10.06 -2.34 -26.14
C VAL A 451 9.05 -2.56 -25.03
N VAL A 452 8.22 -3.56 -25.18
CA VAL A 452 7.31 -4.03 -24.13
C VAL A 452 7.62 -5.49 -23.81
N VAL A 453 7.86 -5.76 -22.54
CA VAL A 453 8.06 -7.12 -22.03
C VAL A 453 6.78 -7.58 -21.34
N ALA A 454 6.30 -8.77 -21.66
CA ALA A 454 5.11 -9.39 -21.08
C ALA A 454 5.49 -10.68 -20.34
N PRO A 455 6.09 -10.58 -19.11
CA PRO A 455 6.50 -11.76 -18.37
C PRO A 455 5.28 -12.56 -17.94
N LEU A 456 5.22 -13.85 -18.30
CA LEU A 456 4.14 -14.74 -17.88
C LEU A 456 2.73 -14.08 -18.01
N ALA A 457 2.45 -13.41 -19.13
CA ALA A 457 1.14 -12.80 -19.36
C ALA A 457 0.09 -13.91 -19.63
N TYR A 458 -0.15 -14.72 -18.60
CA TYR A 458 -0.98 -15.93 -18.61
C TYR A 458 -2.44 -15.61 -18.93
N MET A 459 -2.95 -14.57 -18.31
CA MET A 459 -4.34 -14.16 -18.43
C MET A 459 -4.51 -13.08 -19.51
N ILE A 460 -5.38 -13.32 -20.47
CA ILE A 460 -5.78 -12.33 -21.47
C ILE A 460 -7.09 -11.66 -21.04
N LYS A 461 -7.00 -10.42 -20.64
CA LYS A 461 -8.15 -9.58 -20.32
C LYS A 461 -8.74 -8.97 -21.60
N PRO A 462 -10.02 -8.59 -21.60
CA PRO A 462 -10.65 -7.92 -22.76
C PRO A 462 -9.83 -6.71 -23.26
N GLY A 463 -9.60 -6.65 -24.56
CA GLY A 463 -8.85 -5.58 -25.22
C GLY A 463 -7.32 -5.66 -25.02
N PHE A 464 -6.77 -6.65 -24.30
CA PHE A 464 -5.34 -6.75 -24.07
C PHE A 464 -4.59 -7.25 -25.32
N ALA A 465 -5.10 -8.29 -25.97
CA ALA A 465 -4.51 -8.82 -27.20
C ALA A 465 -4.48 -7.77 -28.32
N GLU A 466 -5.57 -7.03 -28.50
CA GLU A 466 -5.68 -5.95 -29.48
C GLU A 466 -4.67 -4.83 -29.24
N ARG A 467 -4.43 -4.46 -27.96
CA ARG A 467 -3.40 -3.45 -27.63
C ARG A 467 -1.99 -3.93 -27.96
N LEU A 468 -1.68 -5.19 -27.66
CA LEU A 468 -0.37 -5.76 -28.01
C LEU A 468 -0.19 -5.85 -29.54
N THR A 469 -1.21 -6.28 -30.26
CA THR A 469 -1.20 -6.33 -31.72
C THR A 469 -0.93 -4.95 -32.31
N LYS A 470 -1.71 -3.95 -31.89
CA LYS A 470 -1.55 -2.57 -32.34
C LYS A 470 -0.16 -2.01 -32.03
N PHE A 471 0.38 -2.32 -30.85
CA PHE A 471 1.75 -1.89 -30.46
C PHE A 471 2.79 -2.44 -31.44
N VAL A 472 2.71 -3.72 -31.80
CA VAL A 472 3.64 -4.35 -32.76
C VAL A 472 3.42 -3.83 -34.18
N GLU A 473 2.19 -3.66 -34.64
CA GLU A 473 1.85 -3.09 -35.95
C GLU A 473 2.40 -1.65 -36.10
N ASN A 474 2.45 -0.89 -35.00
CA ASN A 474 3.03 0.46 -34.95
C ASN A 474 4.58 0.45 -34.86
N GLY A 475 5.21 -0.70 -34.96
CA GLY A 475 6.68 -0.84 -34.97
C GLY A 475 7.33 -1.07 -33.60
N GLY A 476 6.54 -1.27 -32.55
CA GLY A 476 7.03 -1.64 -31.22
C GLY A 476 7.54 -3.08 -31.16
N THR A 477 8.50 -3.35 -30.30
CA THR A 477 9.03 -4.70 -30.06
C THR A 477 8.38 -5.32 -28.83
N LEU A 478 7.62 -6.40 -29.01
CA LEU A 478 7.00 -7.18 -27.93
C LEU A 478 7.86 -8.40 -27.59
N ILE A 479 8.21 -8.57 -26.32
CA ILE A 479 8.87 -9.76 -25.77
C ILE A 479 7.84 -10.52 -24.93
N GLY A 480 7.20 -11.53 -25.53
CA GLY A 480 6.37 -12.50 -24.81
C GLY A 480 7.21 -13.62 -24.24
N THR A 481 6.76 -14.19 -23.13
CA THR A 481 7.44 -15.34 -22.50
C THR A 481 6.56 -16.58 -22.51
N TYR A 482 7.05 -17.68 -21.95
CA TYR A 482 6.23 -18.89 -21.79
C TYR A 482 4.97 -18.58 -20.94
N MET A 483 3.94 -19.40 -21.05
CA MET A 483 2.62 -19.26 -20.45
C MET A 483 1.80 -18.03 -20.93
N THR A 484 2.30 -17.25 -21.88
CA THR A 484 1.56 -16.08 -22.38
C THR A 484 0.31 -16.52 -23.14
N GLY A 485 -0.87 -15.93 -22.80
CA GLY A 485 -2.12 -16.07 -23.54
C GLY A 485 -2.83 -17.41 -23.38
N LEU A 486 -2.66 -18.10 -22.26
CA LEU A 486 -3.28 -19.42 -22.05
C LEU A 486 -4.68 -19.37 -21.45
N ALA A 487 -5.04 -18.32 -20.70
CA ALA A 487 -6.32 -18.25 -20.00
C ALA A 487 -7.06 -16.92 -20.25
N ASP A 488 -8.37 -16.96 -20.10
CA ASP A 488 -9.22 -15.77 -20.06
C ASP A 488 -9.20 -15.11 -18.64
N GLU A 489 -9.94 -14.04 -18.48
CA GLU A 489 -10.04 -13.28 -17.23
C GLU A 489 -10.70 -14.05 -16.06
N THR A 490 -11.20 -15.25 -16.30
CA THR A 490 -11.77 -16.16 -15.28
C THR A 490 -10.88 -17.36 -14.98
N CYS A 491 -9.66 -17.40 -15.51
CA CYS A 491 -8.72 -18.52 -15.45
C CYS A 491 -9.12 -19.75 -16.25
N LEU A 492 -10.09 -19.66 -17.16
CA LEU A 492 -10.40 -20.76 -18.07
C LEU A 492 -9.38 -20.78 -19.21
N LEU A 493 -8.81 -21.94 -19.46
CA LEU A 493 -7.89 -22.11 -20.58
C LEU A 493 -8.62 -21.99 -21.93
N TYR A 494 -7.98 -21.32 -22.88
CA TYR A 494 -8.45 -21.32 -24.25
C TYR A 494 -8.34 -22.74 -24.82
N THR A 495 -9.44 -23.21 -25.43
CA THR A 495 -9.52 -24.54 -26.03
C THR A 495 -9.06 -24.57 -27.49
N SER A 496 -8.59 -23.44 -28.01
CA SER A 496 -8.03 -23.35 -29.36
C SER A 496 -6.73 -24.18 -29.45
N PRO A 497 -6.51 -24.97 -30.54
CA PRO A 497 -5.24 -25.59 -30.72
C PRO A 497 -4.15 -24.52 -30.80
N SER A 498 -3.21 -24.56 -29.86
CA SER A 498 -2.06 -23.66 -29.86
C SER A 498 -1.35 -23.82 -31.20
N PRO A 499 -1.04 -22.77 -31.95
CA PRO A 499 -0.13 -22.86 -33.04
C PRO A 499 1.24 -23.34 -32.46
N ARG A 500 1.61 -24.53 -32.76
CA ARG A 500 2.93 -25.08 -32.42
C ARG A 500 3.98 -24.54 -33.38
#